data_15005e3f7278b0c11351dd729ea0e3ab
#
_entry.id   15005e3f7278b0c11351dd729ea0e3ab
#
_cell.length_a   1.000
_cell.length_b   1.000
_cell.length_c   1.000
_cell.angle_alpha   90.00
_cell.angle_beta   90.00
_cell.angle_gamma   90.00
#
_symmetry.space_group_name_H-M   'P 1'
#
loop_
_entity.id
_entity.type
_entity.pdbx_description
1 polymer ?
#
loop_
_entity_poly.entity_id
_entity_poly.type
_entity_poly.pdbx_seq_one_letter_code
_entity_poly.pdbx_strand_id
1 'polypeptide(L)'
;IEAVNLKKFLSDYSEILPKKWRILDEIPKTLSGKTDYAKLGKIFGSNLSMPFVFSRYAEASAAEIKLLFRENSNFLNGHFDITPVLPGVVQLYYARFFAEDVFGIELPHNEVKKVKFSNIMKPEHKVVLKLTNKDKSVEFTYLSDDKIFSSGIFVK
;
A
#
# COMPACT_ATOMS: atom_id res chain seq x y z
N ILE A 1 -13.19 15.30 3.45
CA ILE A 1 -14.34 15.06 4.36
C ILE A 1 -13.87 14.01 5.34
N GLU A 2 -13.78 14.33 6.62
CA GLU A 2 -13.40 13.38 7.65
C GLU A 2 -14.50 12.32 7.83
N ALA A 3 -14.12 11.06 8.04
CA ALA A 3 -15.05 9.93 8.19
C ALA A 3 -16.08 10.15 9.33
N VAL A 4 -15.72 10.91 10.36
CA VAL A 4 -16.58 11.28 11.48
C VAL A 4 -17.76 12.15 11.03
N ASN A 5 -17.51 13.11 10.13
CA ASN A 5 -18.55 14.01 9.62
C ASN A 5 -19.50 13.28 8.66
N LEU A 6 -18.99 12.32 7.88
CA LEU A 6 -19.82 11.51 6.98
C LEU A 6 -20.79 10.60 7.75
N LYS A 7 -20.32 9.99 8.83
CA LYS A 7 -21.16 9.13 9.67
C LYS A 7 -22.30 9.92 10.33
N LYS A 8 -22.01 11.11 10.86
CA LYS A 8 -23.02 12.02 11.42
C LYS A 8 -24.03 12.46 10.36
N PHE A 9 -23.54 12.86 9.19
CA PHE A 9 -24.41 13.26 8.06
C PHE A 9 -25.36 12.15 7.64
N LEU A 10 -24.88 10.90 7.54
CA LEU A 10 -25.71 9.77 7.11
C LEU A 10 -26.69 9.29 8.19
N SER A 11 -26.42 9.56 9.47
CA SER A 11 -27.37 9.26 10.54
C SER A 11 -28.68 10.04 10.44
N ASP A 12 -28.65 11.19 9.76
CA ASP A 12 -29.85 12.00 9.52
C ASP A 12 -30.74 11.44 8.39
N TYR A 13 -30.19 10.52 7.58
CA TYR A 13 -30.88 9.93 6.42
C TYR A 13 -31.18 8.44 6.54
N SER A 14 -30.61 7.73 7.51
CA SER A 14 -30.77 6.29 7.65
C SER A 14 -30.60 5.84 9.09
N GLU A 15 -31.53 5.02 9.58
CA GLU A 15 -31.43 4.36 10.89
C GLU A 15 -30.36 3.26 10.91
N ILE A 16 -30.02 2.72 9.72
CA ILE A 16 -29.03 1.65 9.57
C ILE A 16 -27.75 2.25 8.99
N LEU A 17 -26.74 2.39 9.84
CA LEU A 17 -25.43 2.86 9.45
C LEU A 17 -24.48 1.69 9.17
N PRO A 18 -23.62 1.80 8.13
CA PRO A 18 -22.56 0.83 7.91
C PRO A 18 -21.62 0.73 9.11
N LYS A 19 -21.26 -0.49 9.49
CA LYS A 19 -20.33 -0.74 10.61
C LYS A 19 -18.86 -0.46 10.24
N LYS A 20 -18.53 -0.57 8.96
CA LYS A 20 -17.16 -0.36 8.44
C LYS A 20 -17.20 0.62 7.29
N TRP A 21 -16.26 1.54 7.28
CA TRP A 21 -16.12 2.58 6.27
C TRP A 21 -14.74 2.55 5.65
N ARG A 22 -14.65 2.86 4.37
CA ARG A 22 -13.40 3.12 3.66
C ARG A 22 -13.63 4.28 2.69
N ILE A 23 -12.81 5.29 2.80
CA ILE A 23 -12.81 6.41 1.86
C ILE A 23 -11.75 6.12 0.82
N LEU A 24 -12.15 6.15 -0.43
CA LEU A 24 -11.26 5.91 -1.57
C LEU A 24 -11.16 7.21 -2.38
N ASP A 25 -9.98 7.51 -2.91
CA ASP A 25 -9.82 8.64 -3.85
C ASP A 25 -10.48 8.31 -5.18
N GLU A 26 -10.40 7.04 -5.59
CA GLU A 26 -11.03 6.53 -6.80
C GLU A 26 -11.75 5.22 -6.53
N ILE A 27 -12.92 5.06 -7.11
CA ILE A 27 -13.61 3.76 -7.14
C ILE A 27 -12.88 2.88 -8.16
N PRO A 28 -12.39 1.68 -7.76
CA PRO A 28 -11.75 0.75 -8.69
C PRO A 28 -12.67 0.41 -9.85
N LYS A 29 -12.12 0.45 -11.07
CA LYS A 29 -12.84 0.12 -12.31
C LYS A 29 -12.22 -1.09 -12.99
N THR A 30 -13.05 -1.82 -13.69
CA THR A 30 -12.64 -2.88 -14.63
C THR A 30 -12.05 -2.27 -15.89
N LEU A 31 -11.43 -3.06 -16.74
CA LEU A 31 -10.93 -2.62 -18.05
C LEU A 31 -12.04 -2.02 -18.94
N SER A 32 -13.29 -2.43 -18.75
CA SER A 32 -14.47 -1.88 -19.45
C SER A 32 -15.04 -0.61 -18.81
N GLY A 33 -14.39 -0.05 -17.78
CA GLY A 33 -14.80 1.18 -17.10
C GLY A 33 -15.91 1.01 -16.06
N LYS A 34 -16.43 -0.20 -15.84
CA LYS A 34 -17.44 -0.47 -14.81
C LYS A 34 -16.81 -0.59 -13.43
N THR A 35 -17.59 -0.34 -12.38
CA THR A 35 -17.14 -0.53 -10.98
C THR A 35 -16.66 -1.97 -10.75
N ASP A 36 -15.43 -2.13 -10.23
CA ASP A 36 -14.85 -3.42 -9.92
C ASP A 36 -15.25 -3.84 -8.48
N TYR A 37 -16.40 -4.47 -8.36
CA TYR A 37 -16.91 -4.97 -7.08
C TYR A 37 -16.01 -6.05 -6.46
N ALA A 38 -15.27 -6.82 -7.27
CA ALA A 38 -14.33 -7.81 -6.77
C ALA A 38 -13.16 -7.16 -6.05
N LYS A 39 -12.62 -6.08 -6.62
CA LYS A 39 -11.60 -5.27 -5.94
C LYS A 39 -12.16 -4.57 -4.69
N LEU A 40 -13.36 -3.97 -4.77
CA LEU A 40 -13.99 -3.35 -3.61
C LEU A 40 -14.23 -4.35 -2.48
N GLY A 41 -14.68 -5.57 -2.77
CA GLY A 41 -14.87 -6.61 -1.76
C GLY A 41 -13.59 -6.97 -1.01
N LYS A 42 -12.43 -6.95 -1.69
CA LYS A 42 -11.13 -7.21 -1.07
C LYS A 42 -10.70 -6.15 -0.04
N ILE A 43 -11.22 -4.92 -0.15
CA ILE A 43 -10.94 -3.84 0.84
C ILE A 43 -11.46 -4.22 2.23
N PHE A 44 -12.56 -4.95 2.30
CA PHE A 44 -13.18 -5.38 3.55
C PHE A 44 -12.89 -6.85 3.91
N GLY A 45 -12.20 -7.57 3.04
CA GLY A 45 -11.88 -8.98 3.22
C GLY A 45 -10.94 -9.27 4.39
N SER A 46 -10.96 -10.51 4.86
CA SER A 46 -10.17 -10.98 6.00
C SER A 46 -8.72 -11.35 5.66
N ASN A 47 -8.35 -11.45 4.40
CA ASN A 47 -6.97 -11.74 4.02
C ASN A 47 -6.11 -10.47 4.14
N LEU A 48 -5.46 -10.35 5.30
CA LEU A 48 -4.78 -9.16 5.78
C LEU A 48 -3.28 -9.16 5.48
N SER A 49 -2.79 -10.20 4.80
CA SER A 49 -1.36 -10.34 4.52
C SER A 49 -0.88 -9.46 3.35
N MET A 50 -1.75 -9.10 2.41
CA MET A 50 -1.38 -8.30 1.25
C MET A 50 -1.93 -6.87 1.34
N PRO A 51 -1.15 -5.85 0.94
CA PRO A 51 -1.67 -4.50 0.79
C PRO A 51 -2.72 -4.46 -0.33
N PHE A 52 -3.65 -3.52 -0.22
CA PHE A 52 -4.58 -3.27 -1.30
C PHE A 52 -3.87 -2.51 -2.44
N VAL A 53 -3.97 -3.02 -3.66
CA VAL A 53 -3.38 -2.41 -4.85
C VAL A 53 -4.47 -1.67 -5.61
N PHE A 54 -4.39 -0.33 -5.69
CA PHE A 54 -5.31 0.51 -6.46
C PHE A 54 -4.98 0.49 -7.94
N SER A 55 -3.71 0.70 -8.25
CA SER A 55 -3.22 0.71 -9.62
C SER A 55 -1.79 0.20 -9.69
N ARG A 56 -1.44 -0.33 -10.83
CA ARG A 56 -0.10 -0.81 -11.15
C ARG A 56 0.23 -0.39 -12.58
N TYR A 57 1.29 0.36 -12.71
CA TYR A 57 1.92 0.69 -13.99
C TYR A 57 3.32 0.12 -13.97
N ALA A 58 3.73 -0.56 -15.05
CA ALA A 58 5.03 -1.17 -15.15
C ALA A 58 5.55 -1.13 -16.58
N GLU A 59 6.82 -0.78 -16.69
CA GLU A 59 7.66 -0.88 -17.88
C GLU A 59 8.87 -1.77 -17.59
N ALA A 60 9.70 -2.04 -18.58
CA ALA A 60 10.86 -2.92 -18.42
C ALA A 60 11.85 -2.46 -17.32
N SER A 61 12.00 -1.16 -17.12
CA SER A 61 12.95 -0.58 -16.17
C SER A 61 12.35 0.20 -15.01
N ALA A 62 11.02 0.41 -14.99
CA ALA A 62 10.37 1.20 -13.97
C ALA A 62 8.96 0.70 -13.66
N ALA A 63 8.53 0.86 -12.41
CA ALA A 63 7.15 0.60 -12.05
C ALA A 63 6.66 1.57 -10.97
N GLU A 64 5.36 1.86 -11.01
CA GLU A 64 4.64 2.59 -9.98
C GLU A 64 3.43 1.78 -9.52
N ILE A 65 3.32 1.55 -8.22
CA ILE A 65 2.26 0.76 -7.63
C ILE A 65 1.61 1.58 -6.52
N LYS A 66 0.34 1.93 -6.67
CA LYS A 66 -0.43 2.61 -5.62
C LYS A 66 -0.97 1.58 -4.65
N LEU A 67 -0.61 1.71 -3.38
CA LEU A 67 -0.85 0.75 -2.32
C LEU A 67 -1.57 1.38 -1.13
N LEU A 68 -2.30 0.54 -0.39
CA LEU A 68 -2.82 0.86 0.92
C LEU A 68 -2.54 -0.32 1.85
N PHE A 69 -1.84 -0.07 2.95
CA PHE A 69 -1.66 -1.02 4.04
C PHE A 69 -2.79 -0.85 5.04
N ARG A 70 -3.49 -1.94 5.34
CA ARG A 70 -4.68 -1.90 6.19
C ARG A 70 -4.32 -1.90 7.67
N GLU A 71 -5.13 -1.22 8.47
CA GLU A 71 -4.98 -1.16 9.93
C GLU A 71 -5.06 -2.54 10.60
N ASN A 72 -5.90 -3.41 10.08
CA ASN A 72 -6.07 -4.77 10.59
C ASN A 72 -5.12 -5.80 9.96
N SER A 73 -4.01 -5.36 9.38
CA SER A 73 -2.97 -6.25 8.87
C SER A 73 -2.29 -7.01 9.99
N ASN A 74 -2.04 -8.31 9.79
CA ASN A 74 -1.34 -9.16 10.76
C ASN A 74 0.05 -8.64 11.14
N PHE A 75 0.68 -7.83 10.29
CA PHE A 75 1.98 -7.23 10.55
C PHE A 75 1.96 -6.09 11.58
N LEU A 76 0.79 -5.61 11.95
CA LEU A 76 0.61 -4.53 12.94
C LEU A 76 0.29 -5.07 14.33
N ASN A 77 0.03 -6.37 14.46
CA ASN A 77 -0.25 -6.99 15.75
C ASN A 77 0.97 -6.87 16.67
N GLY A 78 0.79 -6.21 17.81
CA GLY A 78 1.85 -5.98 18.79
C GLY A 78 2.84 -4.86 18.44
N HIS A 79 2.58 -4.07 17.39
CA HIS A 79 3.37 -2.90 17.03
C HIS A 79 2.59 -1.62 17.35
N PHE A 80 2.90 -1.02 18.52
CA PHE A 80 2.38 0.29 18.96
C PHE A 80 0.85 0.38 19.01
N ASP A 81 0.23 -0.19 20.03
CA ASP A 81 -1.22 -0.24 20.23
C ASP A 81 -1.93 1.13 20.17
N ILE A 82 -1.22 2.22 20.48
CA ILE A 82 -1.79 3.58 20.49
C ILE A 82 -1.62 4.29 19.14
N THR A 83 -0.55 3.99 18.41
CA THR A 83 -0.27 4.62 17.09
C THR A 83 0.34 3.57 16.17
N PRO A 84 -0.47 2.84 15.41
CA PRO A 84 0.04 1.80 14.54
C PRO A 84 0.96 2.39 13.47
N VAL A 85 2.14 1.81 13.35
CA VAL A 85 3.17 2.18 12.36
C VAL A 85 3.50 0.96 11.53
N LEU A 86 3.57 1.11 10.22
CA LEU A 86 4.00 0.02 9.35
C LEU A 86 5.49 -0.27 9.57
N PRO A 87 5.86 -1.48 10.08
CA PRO A 87 7.25 -1.82 10.34
C PRO A 87 8.13 -1.70 9.10
N GLY A 88 9.37 -1.25 9.29
CA GLY A 88 10.32 -1.11 8.17
C GLY A 88 10.59 -2.44 7.45
N VAL A 89 10.63 -3.55 8.18
CA VAL A 89 10.81 -4.89 7.59
C VAL A 89 9.65 -5.26 6.66
N VAL A 90 8.43 -4.84 6.97
CA VAL A 90 7.25 -5.07 6.14
C VAL A 90 7.31 -4.23 4.87
N GLN A 91 7.80 -2.99 4.97
CA GLN A 91 8.02 -2.12 3.81
C GLN A 91 9.06 -2.75 2.87
N LEU A 92 10.17 -3.26 3.40
CA LEU A 92 11.20 -3.96 2.61
C LEU A 92 10.65 -5.23 1.96
N TYR A 93 9.90 -6.04 2.71
CA TYR A 93 9.30 -7.26 2.20
C TYR A 93 8.42 -6.99 0.97
N TYR A 94 7.50 -6.01 1.06
CA TYR A 94 6.61 -5.72 -0.07
C TYR A 94 7.31 -4.98 -1.21
N ALA A 95 8.30 -4.13 -0.94
CA ALA A 95 9.09 -3.53 -2.00
C ALA A 95 9.79 -4.60 -2.84
N ARG A 96 10.37 -5.60 -2.17
CA ARG A 96 11.00 -6.73 -2.83
C ARG A 96 9.99 -7.60 -3.57
N PHE A 97 8.90 -8.01 -2.89
CA PHE A 97 7.84 -8.82 -3.49
C PHE A 97 7.32 -8.22 -4.80
N PHE A 98 7.01 -6.91 -4.80
CA PHE A 98 6.54 -6.25 -6.00
C PHE A 98 7.63 -6.07 -7.05
N ALA A 99 8.89 -5.88 -6.66
CA ALA A 99 10.00 -5.80 -7.61
C ALA A 99 10.20 -7.14 -8.35
N GLU A 100 10.20 -8.24 -7.62
CA GLU A 100 10.31 -9.60 -8.18
C GLU A 100 9.14 -9.90 -9.12
N ASP A 101 7.91 -9.58 -8.68
CA ASP A 101 6.69 -9.83 -9.44
C ASP A 101 6.58 -8.97 -10.71
N VAL A 102 6.98 -7.68 -10.63
CA VAL A 102 6.88 -6.75 -11.78
C VAL A 102 7.95 -7.02 -12.83
N PHE A 103 9.19 -7.27 -12.39
CA PHE A 103 10.31 -7.40 -13.31
C PHE A 103 10.64 -8.85 -13.66
N GLY A 104 9.94 -9.83 -13.06
CA GLY A 104 10.19 -11.25 -13.31
C GLY A 104 11.59 -11.70 -12.90
N ILE A 105 12.11 -11.18 -11.80
CA ILE A 105 13.45 -11.44 -11.29
C ILE A 105 13.41 -12.02 -9.89
N GLU A 106 14.49 -12.68 -9.47
CA GLU A 106 14.71 -13.05 -8.07
C GLU A 106 15.76 -12.11 -7.46
N LEU A 107 15.49 -11.65 -6.22
CA LEU A 107 16.38 -10.77 -5.48
C LEU A 107 16.91 -11.51 -4.23
N PRO A 108 18.23 -11.47 -3.98
CA PRO A 108 18.82 -12.07 -2.77
C PRO A 108 18.17 -11.52 -1.49
N HIS A 109 17.95 -12.42 -0.51
CA HIS A 109 17.24 -12.04 0.73
C HIS A 109 17.98 -11.04 1.61
N ASN A 110 19.29 -11.03 1.56
CA ASN A 110 20.16 -10.34 2.52
C ASN A 110 20.93 -9.16 1.91
N GLU A 111 20.70 -8.83 0.65
CA GLU A 111 21.48 -7.81 -0.03
C GLU A 111 20.69 -6.53 -0.29
N VAL A 112 20.38 -5.85 0.81
CA VAL A 112 19.77 -4.52 0.78
C VAL A 112 20.79 -3.48 1.23
N LYS A 113 20.92 -2.39 0.46
CA LYS A 113 21.86 -1.29 0.74
C LYS A 113 21.13 0.05 0.78
N LYS A 114 21.74 1.01 1.49
CA LYS A 114 21.27 2.41 1.58
C LYS A 114 19.81 2.54 2.00
N VAL A 115 19.34 1.66 2.89
CA VAL A 115 17.99 1.75 3.43
C VAL A 115 17.86 2.97 4.30
N LYS A 116 16.82 3.78 4.04
CA LYS A 116 16.45 4.95 4.84
C LYS A 116 14.96 4.89 5.14
N PHE A 117 14.60 5.15 6.41
CA PHE A 117 13.24 5.39 6.87
C PHE A 117 13.14 6.85 7.28
N SER A 118 12.65 7.69 6.38
CA SER A 118 12.65 9.16 6.54
C SER A 118 11.43 9.66 7.29
N ASN A 119 10.32 8.95 7.17
CA ASN A 119 9.06 9.31 7.80
C ASN A 119 8.28 8.07 8.25
N ILE A 120 7.43 8.26 9.25
CA ILE A 120 6.54 7.21 9.74
C ILE A 120 5.44 6.96 8.70
N MET A 121 5.33 5.70 8.27
CA MET A 121 4.22 5.22 7.43
C MET A 121 3.14 4.63 8.33
N LYS A 122 1.97 5.25 8.34
CA LYS A 122 0.81 4.74 9.08
C LYS A 122 -0.04 3.84 8.19
N PRO A 123 -0.75 2.86 8.76
CA PRO A 123 -1.77 2.14 8.02
C PRO A 123 -2.87 3.10 7.54
N GLU A 124 -3.67 2.65 6.56
CA GLU A 124 -4.72 3.41 5.89
C GLU A 124 -4.23 4.67 5.13
N HIS A 125 -2.90 4.90 5.09
CA HIS A 125 -2.31 5.89 4.18
C HIS A 125 -2.09 5.28 2.80
N LYS A 126 -2.50 6.00 1.78
CA LYS A 126 -2.18 5.65 0.40
C LYS A 126 -0.74 6.03 0.12
N VAL A 127 -0.02 5.10 -0.43
CA VAL A 127 1.37 5.29 -0.81
C VAL A 127 1.61 4.83 -2.23
N VAL A 128 2.56 5.44 -2.88
CA VAL A 128 3.11 4.99 -4.16
C VAL A 128 4.43 4.30 -3.89
N LEU A 129 4.55 3.07 -4.31
CA LEU A 129 5.82 2.37 -4.41
C LEU A 129 6.37 2.59 -5.82
N LYS A 130 7.47 3.32 -5.92
CA LYS A 130 8.26 3.46 -7.15
C LYS A 130 9.39 2.46 -7.13
N LEU A 131 9.55 1.74 -8.23
CA LEU A 131 10.60 0.76 -8.45
C LEU A 131 11.38 1.14 -9.71
N THR A 132 12.71 1.06 -9.66
CA THR A 132 13.58 1.28 -10.81
C THR A 132 14.52 0.09 -10.94
N ASN A 133 14.39 -0.64 -12.05
CA ASN A 133 15.19 -1.81 -12.37
C ASN A 133 16.45 -1.38 -13.14
N LYS A 134 17.61 -1.56 -12.53
CA LYS A 134 18.93 -1.32 -13.12
C LYS A 134 19.64 -2.65 -13.35
N ASP A 135 20.73 -2.62 -14.09
CA ASP A 135 21.50 -3.82 -14.44
C ASP A 135 21.84 -4.69 -13.21
N LYS A 136 22.41 -4.10 -12.15
CA LYS A 136 22.89 -4.79 -10.95
C LYS A 136 22.05 -4.54 -9.69
N SER A 137 20.90 -3.88 -9.81
CA SER A 137 20.10 -3.50 -8.63
C SER A 137 18.69 -3.11 -8.97
N VAL A 138 17.82 -3.14 -7.95
CA VAL A 138 16.50 -2.51 -8.00
C VAL A 138 16.42 -1.46 -6.91
N GLU A 139 16.15 -0.23 -7.28
CA GLU A 139 15.86 0.84 -6.33
C GLU A 139 14.38 0.87 -6.00
N PHE A 140 14.06 1.15 -4.75
CA PHE A 140 12.67 1.36 -4.32
C PHE A 140 12.52 2.65 -3.54
N THR A 141 11.35 3.27 -3.65
CA THR A 141 10.94 4.43 -2.84
C THR A 141 9.45 4.36 -2.57
N TYR A 142 9.08 4.44 -1.28
CA TYR A 142 7.71 4.69 -0.85
C TYR A 142 7.48 6.17 -0.64
N LEU A 143 6.46 6.71 -1.27
CA LEU A 143 6.11 8.13 -1.14
C LEU A 143 4.60 8.34 -1.17
N SER A 144 4.15 9.47 -0.65
CA SER A 144 2.80 10.00 -0.84
C SER A 144 2.92 11.51 -0.93
N ASP A 145 2.31 12.08 -1.96
CA ASP A 145 2.53 13.47 -2.35
C ASP A 145 4.05 13.75 -2.44
N ASP A 146 4.55 14.78 -1.77
CA ASP A 146 5.99 15.12 -1.76
C ASP A 146 6.76 14.47 -0.61
N LYS A 147 6.12 13.58 0.17
CA LYS A 147 6.71 12.98 1.36
C LYS A 147 7.25 11.59 1.08
N ILE A 148 8.57 11.40 1.26
CA ILE A 148 9.21 10.09 1.19
C ILE A 148 9.12 9.40 2.56
N PHE A 149 8.61 8.16 2.59
CA PHE A 149 8.54 7.33 3.79
C PHE A 149 9.80 6.48 3.96
N SER A 150 10.14 5.74 2.91
CA SER A 150 11.35 4.93 2.91
C SER A 150 11.90 4.75 1.51
N SER A 151 13.19 4.43 1.43
CA SER A 151 13.88 4.10 0.19
C SER A 151 15.03 3.14 0.45
N GLY A 152 15.51 2.48 -0.60
CA GLY A 152 16.68 1.60 -0.53
C GLY A 152 16.98 0.96 -1.88
N ILE A 153 17.97 0.06 -1.86
CA ILE A 153 18.49 -0.59 -3.06
C ILE A 153 18.63 -2.08 -2.77
N PHE A 154 17.93 -2.91 -3.52
CA PHE A 154 18.18 -4.35 -3.58
C PHE A 154 19.32 -4.61 -4.59
N VAL A 155 20.30 -5.38 -4.20
CA VAL A 155 21.39 -5.81 -5.09
C VAL A 155 20.98 -7.14 -5.72
N LYS A 156 21.23 -7.29 -7.02
CA LYS A 156 20.97 -8.54 -7.77
C LYS A 156 22.12 -9.51 -7.64
#